data_0c45cacf3788c0a13d9f62dfc3ac53c9
#
_entry.id   0c45cacf3788c0a13d9f62dfc3ac53c9
#
_cell.length_a   1.000
_cell.length_b   1.000
_cell.length_c   1.000
_cell.angle_alpha   90.00
_cell.angle_beta   90.00
_cell.angle_gamma   90.00
#
_symmetry.space_group_name_H-M   'P 1'
#
loop_
_entity.id
_entity.type
_entity.pdbx_description
1 polymer ?
#
loop_
_entity_poly.entity_id
_entity_poly.type
_entity_poly.pdbx_seq_one_letter_code
_entity_poly.pdbx_strand_id
1 'polypeptide(L)'
;MEGFTIDQMQEMQRQLQEKYRDKWEGVAPKIGQNKLLGMIGEIGEVIDVIKQKGSGPIMADPAVRAHFVEEMADVLMYYNDVMLCYGISAEELKQSYSEKYMKNMERW
;
A
#
# COMPACT_ATOMS: atom_id res chain seq x y z
N MET A 1 -9.20 10.47 12.56
CA MET A 1 -9.95 10.23 11.30
C MET A 1 -10.78 8.98 11.47
N GLU A 2 -12.06 9.16 11.73
CA GLU A 2 -12.99 8.05 11.84
C GLU A 2 -13.30 7.49 10.45
N GLY A 3 -13.38 6.17 10.35
CA GLY A 3 -13.78 5.52 9.12
C GLY A 3 -12.81 5.72 7.96
N PHE A 4 -11.52 5.60 8.23
CA PHE A 4 -10.50 5.70 7.18
C PHE A 4 -10.78 4.67 6.09
N THR A 5 -11.05 5.15 4.88
CA THR A 5 -11.51 4.33 3.76
C THR A 5 -10.47 4.24 2.65
N ILE A 6 -10.71 3.30 1.71
CA ILE A 6 -9.88 3.19 0.50
C ILE A 6 -9.96 4.48 -0.32
N ASP A 7 -11.15 5.10 -0.39
CA ASP A 7 -11.32 6.39 -1.08
C ASP A 7 -10.41 7.46 -0.51
N GLN A 8 -10.32 7.52 0.81
CA GLN A 8 -9.47 8.49 1.50
C GLN A 8 -8.00 8.21 1.25
N MET A 9 -7.59 6.94 1.28
CA MET A 9 -6.20 6.57 0.97
C MET A 9 -5.82 6.99 -0.45
N GLN A 10 -6.68 6.73 -1.43
CA GLN A 10 -6.43 7.10 -2.81
C GLN A 10 -6.35 8.62 -2.98
N GLU A 11 -7.24 9.36 -2.30
CA GLU A 11 -7.22 10.80 -2.37
C GLU A 11 -5.94 11.39 -1.76
N MET A 12 -5.51 10.86 -0.62
CA MET A 12 -4.24 11.27 -0.02
C MET A 12 -3.07 11.00 -0.95
N GLN A 13 -3.09 9.87 -1.65
CA GLN A 13 -2.03 9.54 -2.59
C GLN A 13 -2.06 10.45 -3.82
N ARG A 14 -3.26 10.84 -4.31
CA ARG A 14 -3.38 11.83 -5.39
C ARG A 14 -2.77 13.16 -4.97
N GLN A 15 -3.03 13.58 -3.74
CA GLN A 15 -2.48 14.83 -3.21
C GLN A 15 -0.97 14.81 -3.16
N LEU A 16 -0.38 13.68 -2.76
CA LEU A 16 1.07 13.52 -2.75
C LEU A 16 1.65 13.58 -4.17
N GLN A 17 1.03 12.89 -5.12
CA GLN A 17 1.47 12.89 -6.52
C GLN A 17 1.38 14.29 -7.11
N GLU A 18 0.30 15.03 -6.81
CA GLU A 18 0.14 16.40 -7.30
C GLU A 18 1.20 17.33 -6.69
N LYS A 19 1.45 17.20 -5.39
CA LYS A 19 2.44 18.04 -4.70
C LYS A 19 3.83 17.86 -5.29
N TYR A 20 4.20 16.62 -5.64
CA TYR A 20 5.55 16.30 -6.10
C TYR A 20 5.61 16.01 -7.60
N ARG A 21 4.63 16.50 -8.38
CA ARG A 21 4.54 16.22 -9.82
C ARG A 21 5.80 16.63 -10.60
N ASP A 22 6.53 17.64 -10.11
CA ASP A 22 7.75 18.10 -10.78
C ASP A 22 8.99 17.30 -10.37
N LYS A 23 8.87 16.42 -9.37
CA LYS A 23 9.99 15.64 -8.83
C LYS A 23 9.82 14.14 -9.03
N TRP A 24 8.57 13.66 -9.00
CA TRP A 24 8.25 12.24 -9.12
C TRP A 24 7.88 11.93 -10.57
N GLU A 25 8.02 10.66 -10.94
CA GLU A 25 7.68 10.22 -12.30
C GLU A 25 6.19 10.26 -12.61
N GLY A 26 5.34 10.45 -11.56
CA GLY A 26 3.91 10.56 -11.70
C GLY A 26 3.20 9.21 -11.75
N VAL A 27 1.94 9.25 -12.18
CA VAL A 27 1.11 8.05 -12.31
C VAL A 27 0.49 8.03 -13.70
N ALA A 28 0.69 6.91 -14.40
CA ALA A 28 0.15 6.65 -15.73
C ALA A 28 0.29 5.16 -15.97
N PRO A 29 -0.48 4.57 -16.89
CA PRO A 29 -0.36 3.13 -17.14
C PRO A 29 1.07 2.68 -17.43
N LYS A 30 1.84 3.46 -18.16
CA LYS A 30 3.23 3.12 -18.49
C LYS A 30 4.17 3.13 -17.28
N ILE A 31 3.75 3.75 -16.17
CA ILE A 31 4.54 3.83 -14.93
C ILE A 31 4.16 2.71 -13.95
N GLY A 32 3.05 2.03 -14.20
CA GLY A 32 2.51 1.04 -13.25
C GLY A 32 3.50 -0.05 -12.86
N GLN A 33 4.26 -0.57 -13.81
CA GLN A 33 5.26 -1.60 -13.52
C GLN A 33 6.34 -1.07 -12.57
N ASN A 34 6.79 0.17 -12.76
CA ASN A 34 7.78 0.80 -11.87
C ASN A 34 7.23 0.93 -10.46
N LYS A 35 5.94 1.26 -10.31
CA LYS A 35 5.30 1.35 -9.00
C LYS A 35 5.21 -0.01 -8.32
N LEU A 36 4.92 -1.07 -9.08
CA LEU A 36 4.94 -2.43 -8.55
C LEU A 36 6.34 -2.85 -8.11
N LEU A 37 7.38 -2.51 -8.88
CA LEU A 37 8.76 -2.77 -8.48
C LEU A 37 9.12 -2.02 -7.20
N GLY A 38 8.67 -0.76 -7.09
CA GLY A 38 8.84 0.02 -5.87
C GLY A 38 8.17 -0.64 -4.67
N MET A 39 6.95 -1.16 -4.87
CA MET A 39 6.22 -1.88 -3.83
C MET A 39 7.00 -3.12 -3.37
N ILE A 40 7.57 -3.87 -4.30
CA ILE A 40 8.41 -5.03 -3.97
C ILE A 40 9.60 -4.60 -3.11
N GLY A 41 10.23 -3.47 -3.44
CA GLY A 41 11.32 -2.91 -2.65
C GLY A 41 10.90 -2.60 -1.22
N GLU A 42 9.73 -1.99 -1.06
CA GLU A 42 9.19 -1.69 0.28
C GLU A 42 8.86 -2.96 1.05
N ILE A 43 8.35 -3.98 0.38
CA ILE A 43 8.14 -5.30 1.00
C ILE A 43 9.47 -5.86 1.50
N GLY A 44 10.54 -5.69 0.73
CA GLY A 44 11.88 -6.09 1.15
C GLY A 44 12.32 -5.40 2.43
N GLU A 45 12.02 -4.11 2.58
CA GLU A 45 12.33 -3.37 3.79
C GLU A 45 11.55 -3.87 5.00
N VAL A 46 10.28 -4.24 4.81
CA VAL A 46 9.48 -4.88 5.87
C VAL A 46 10.13 -6.18 6.31
N ILE A 47 10.53 -7.01 5.35
CA ILE A 47 11.21 -8.28 5.64
C ILE A 47 12.50 -8.03 6.43
N ASP A 48 13.25 -7.00 6.07
CA ASP A 48 14.49 -6.65 6.77
C ASP A 48 14.23 -6.29 8.24
N VAL A 49 13.16 -5.59 8.54
CA VAL A 49 12.78 -5.30 9.93
C VAL A 49 12.55 -6.61 10.70
N ILE A 50 11.83 -7.54 10.09
CA ILE A 50 11.56 -8.85 10.70
C ILE A 50 12.87 -9.62 10.95
N LYS A 51 13.77 -9.60 9.98
CA LYS A 51 15.07 -10.30 10.10
C LYS A 51 15.97 -9.69 11.16
N GLN A 52 16.01 -8.34 11.23
CA GLN A 52 16.90 -7.63 12.13
C GLN A 52 16.39 -7.58 13.56
N LYS A 53 15.10 -7.39 13.74
CA LYS A 53 14.50 -7.19 15.07
C LYS A 53 13.82 -8.42 15.62
N GLY A 54 13.19 -9.21 14.75
CA GLY A 54 12.45 -10.40 15.15
C GLY A 54 11.06 -10.09 15.66
N SER A 55 10.24 -11.14 15.76
CA SER A 55 8.82 -11.00 16.11
C SER A 55 8.60 -10.49 17.53
N GLY A 56 9.47 -10.86 18.46
CA GLY A 56 9.34 -10.40 19.85
C GLY A 56 9.37 -8.88 19.98
N PRO A 57 10.45 -8.20 19.54
CA PRO A 57 10.50 -6.75 19.56
C PRO A 57 9.40 -6.07 18.74
N ILE A 58 9.04 -6.61 17.57
CA ILE A 58 7.95 -6.05 16.77
C ILE A 58 6.64 -6.05 17.57
N MET A 59 6.40 -7.10 18.35
CA MET A 59 5.17 -7.20 19.14
C MET A 59 5.22 -6.39 20.43
N ALA A 60 6.39 -6.23 21.04
CA ALA A 60 6.50 -5.72 22.40
C ALA A 60 7.14 -4.34 22.52
N ASP A 61 8.06 -3.97 21.61
CA ASP A 61 8.77 -2.68 21.69
C ASP A 61 8.02 -1.64 20.87
N PRO A 62 7.48 -0.57 21.51
CA PRO A 62 6.68 0.42 20.79
C PRO A 62 7.43 1.11 19.64
N ALA A 63 8.73 1.37 19.78
CA ALA A 63 9.51 2.03 18.74
C ALA A 63 9.72 1.11 17.54
N VAL A 64 10.04 -0.15 17.78
CA VAL A 64 10.20 -1.15 16.73
C VAL A 64 8.88 -1.38 16.01
N ARG A 65 7.79 -1.51 16.78
CA ARG A 65 6.46 -1.70 16.20
C ARG A 65 6.04 -0.51 15.33
N ALA A 66 6.26 0.71 15.82
CA ALA A 66 5.90 1.91 15.05
C ALA A 66 6.64 1.96 13.73
N HIS A 67 7.94 1.63 13.73
CA HIS A 67 8.73 1.59 12.50
C HIS A 67 8.22 0.49 11.55
N PHE A 68 7.91 -0.68 12.08
CA PHE A 68 7.36 -1.78 11.30
C PHE A 68 6.04 -1.38 10.61
N VAL A 69 5.13 -0.75 11.36
CA VAL A 69 3.83 -0.30 10.83
C VAL A 69 4.04 0.78 9.76
N GLU A 70 5.00 1.69 9.96
CA GLU A 70 5.34 2.71 8.98
C GLU A 70 5.81 2.09 7.66
N GLU A 71 6.67 1.08 7.73
CA GLU A 71 7.13 0.37 6.53
C GLU A 71 5.97 -0.36 5.83
N MET A 72 5.04 -0.93 6.60
CA MET A 72 3.83 -1.51 6.03
C MET A 72 2.96 -0.47 5.32
N ALA A 73 2.89 0.74 5.90
CA ALA A 73 2.14 1.83 5.26
C ALA A 73 2.77 2.23 3.92
N ASP A 74 4.10 2.22 3.83
CA ASP A 74 4.80 2.53 2.57
C ASP A 74 4.42 1.52 1.47
N VAL A 75 4.29 0.25 1.80
CA VAL A 75 3.82 -0.77 0.86
C VAL A 75 2.44 -0.40 0.33
N LEU A 76 1.54 -0.01 1.21
CA LEU A 76 0.16 0.34 0.84
C LEU A 76 0.11 1.64 0.02
N MET A 77 1.01 2.57 0.28
CA MET A 77 1.11 3.80 -0.52
C MET A 77 1.50 3.48 -1.97
N TYR A 78 2.47 2.60 -2.18
CA TYR A 78 2.81 2.14 -3.53
C TYR A 78 1.65 1.40 -4.19
N TYR A 79 0.92 0.60 -3.41
CA TYR A 79 -0.28 -0.08 -3.92
C TYR A 79 -1.28 0.94 -4.47
N ASN A 80 -1.52 2.02 -3.73
CA ASN A 80 -2.43 3.07 -4.18
C ASN A 80 -1.91 3.79 -5.42
N ASP A 81 -0.59 3.98 -5.55
CA ASP A 81 0.01 4.51 -6.78
C ASP A 81 -0.32 3.62 -7.98
N VAL A 82 -0.23 2.30 -7.82
CA VAL A 82 -0.57 1.36 -8.90
C VAL A 82 -2.03 1.52 -9.30
N MET A 83 -2.93 1.65 -8.31
CA MET A 83 -4.35 1.87 -8.58
C MET A 83 -4.55 3.16 -9.40
N LEU A 84 -3.86 4.23 -9.02
CA LEU A 84 -3.94 5.50 -9.73
C LEU A 84 -3.38 5.38 -11.15
N CYS A 85 -2.30 4.62 -11.34
CA CYS A 85 -1.70 4.42 -12.65
C CYS A 85 -2.68 3.83 -13.67
N TYR A 86 -3.56 2.93 -13.22
CA TYR A 86 -4.50 2.24 -14.09
C TYR A 86 -5.93 2.74 -13.95
N GLY A 87 -6.14 3.83 -13.23
CA GLY A 87 -7.46 4.42 -13.05
C GLY A 87 -8.45 3.52 -12.33
N ILE A 88 -7.96 2.65 -11.44
CA ILE A 88 -8.82 1.75 -10.68
C ILE A 88 -9.39 2.52 -9.51
N SER A 89 -10.73 2.64 -9.46
CA SER A 89 -11.41 3.35 -8.38
C SER A 89 -11.50 2.49 -7.12
N ALA A 90 -11.73 3.15 -5.99
CA ALA A 90 -11.99 2.45 -4.74
C ALA A 90 -13.20 1.54 -4.85
N GLU A 91 -14.24 1.98 -5.56
CA GLU A 91 -15.47 1.18 -5.77
C GLU A 91 -15.16 -0.10 -6.56
N GLU A 92 -14.40 0.01 -7.63
CA GLU A 92 -13.99 -1.13 -8.45
C GLU A 92 -13.20 -2.14 -7.63
N LEU A 93 -12.26 -1.65 -6.82
CA LEU A 93 -11.47 -2.50 -5.94
C LEU A 93 -12.32 -3.18 -4.87
N LYS A 94 -13.22 -2.42 -4.23
CA LYS A 94 -14.11 -2.96 -3.19
C LYS A 94 -14.97 -4.09 -3.75
N GLN A 95 -15.53 -3.90 -4.94
CA GLN A 95 -16.37 -4.91 -5.58
C GLN A 95 -15.55 -6.18 -5.87
N SER A 96 -14.39 -6.04 -6.46
CA SER A 96 -13.52 -7.17 -6.78
C SER A 96 -13.07 -7.91 -5.52
N TYR A 97 -12.70 -7.17 -4.48
CA TYR A 97 -12.28 -7.74 -3.20
C TYR A 97 -13.43 -8.53 -2.56
N SER A 98 -14.63 -7.95 -2.55
CA SER A 98 -15.80 -8.59 -1.96
C SER A 98 -16.17 -9.89 -2.69
N GLU A 99 -16.11 -9.87 -4.01
CA GLU A 99 -16.36 -11.06 -4.83
C GLU A 99 -15.33 -12.15 -4.57
N LYS A 100 -14.06 -11.76 -4.45
CA LYS A 100 -12.98 -12.69 -4.16
C LYS A 100 -13.13 -13.30 -2.77
N TYR A 101 -13.55 -12.48 -1.80
CA TYR A 101 -13.85 -12.94 -0.45
C TYR A 101 -14.91 -14.04 -0.47
N MET A 102 -16.01 -13.79 -1.19
CA MET A 102 -17.10 -14.77 -1.29
C MET A 102 -16.63 -16.09 -1.92
N LYS A 103 -15.86 -16.00 -3.00
CA LYS A 103 -15.29 -17.17 -3.65
C LYS A 103 -14.39 -17.96 -2.69
N ASN A 104 -13.57 -17.25 -1.93
CA ASN A 104 -12.65 -17.89 -0.99
C ASN A 104 -13.39 -18.56 0.17
N MET A 105 -14.50 -17.96 0.62
CA MET A 105 -15.34 -18.59 1.66
C MET A 105 -15.95 -19.92 1.22
N GLU A 106 -16.22 -20.08 -0.07
CA GLU A 106 -16.80 -21.30 -0.61
C GLU A 106 -15.76 -22.33 -1.04
N ARG A 107 -14.51 -21.90 -1.24
CA ARG A 107 -13.46 -22.67 -1.90
C ARG A 107 -12.74 -23.62 -0.97
N TRP A 108 -12.64 -23.28 0.31
CA TRP A 108 -11.96 -24.08 1.33
C TRP A 108 -12.90 -24.43 2.51
#